data_72e09c05ca920c67658108e1e94f6e9e
#
_entry.id   72e09c05ca920c67658108e1e94f6e9e
#
_cell.length_a   1.000
_cell.length_b   1.000
_cell.length_c   1.000
_cell.angle_alpha   90.00
_cell.angle_beta   90.00
_cell.angle_gamma   90.00
#
_symmetry.space_group_name_H-M   'P 1'
#
loop_
_entity.id
_entity.type
_entity.pdbx_description
1 polymer ?
#
loop_
_entity_poly.entity_id
_entity_poly.type
_entity_poly.pdbx_seq_one_letter_code
_entity_poly.pdbx_strand_id
1 'polypeptide(L)'
;MEIPYKEILLLILTTLTTYLIWRVQYQKEKLKIIENQLSDKKYKMYSELIYIFFDIVLGAKLGQELTNEEILKRIIAIKKDMYLYAPDIVFRQFTEWLLNLNNHENMTHHFNDYYKLITLVRKDMGNTKTTISRDDFMLFYMQNREEYKKFKIENNWN
;
A
#
# COMPACT_ATOMS: atom_id res chain seq x y z
N MET A 1 26.17 -58.89 -25.71
CA MET A 1 25.37 -57.62 -25.83
C MET A 1 25.91 -56.70 -24.73
N GLU A 2 26.83 -55.82 -25.07
CA GLU A 2 27.36 -54.86 -24.08
C GLU A 2 26.35 -53.78 -23.87
N ILE A 3 25.89 -53.65 -22.66
CA ILE A 3 24.95 -52.58 -22.28
C ILE A 3 25.73 -51.27 -22.39
N PRO A 4 25.27 -50.25 -23.14
CA PRO A 4 25.98 -49.01 -23.34
C PRO A 4 25.86 -48.13 -22.07
N TYR A 5 26.69 -48.42 -21.05
CA TYR A 5 26.69 -47.72 -19.78
C TYR A 5 26.73 -46.19 -19.92
N LYS A 6 27.36 -45.68 -20.96
CA LYS A 6 27.40 -44.22 -21.25
C LYS A 6 26.05 -43.66 -21.60
N GLU A 7 25.24 -44.39 -22.40
CA GLU A 7 23.89 -43.95 -22.79
C GLU A 7 22.92 -43.99 -21.59
N ILE A 8 23.02 -45.03 -20.74
CA ILE A 8 22.24 -45.14 -19.50
C ILE A 8 22.60 -44.02 -18.54
N LEU A 9 23.88 -43.72 -18.35
CA LEU A 9 24.35 -42.62 -17.50
C LEU A 9 23.85 -41.25 -18.01
N LEU A 10 23.91 -41.04 -19.32
CA LEU A 10 23.40 -39.82 -19.95
C LEU A 10 21.90 -39.66 -19.73
N LEU A 11 21.12 -40.75 -19.90
CA LEU A 11 19.68 -40.75 -19.68
C LEU A 11 19.31 -40.43 -18.22
N ILE A 12 20.02 -41.00 -17.27
CA ILE A 12 19.82 -40.70 -15.83
C ILE A 12 20.13 -39.24 -15.55
N LEU A 13 21.25 -38.72 -16.10
CA LEU A 13 21.67 -37.33 -15.89
C LEU A 13 20.66 -36.34 -16.47
N THR A 14 20.17 -36.58 -17.71
CA THR A 14 19.16 -35.75 -18.36
C THR A 14 17.83 -35.77 -17.61
N THR A 15 17.40 -36.95 -17.16
CA THR A 15 16.17 -37.09 -16.38
C THR A 15 16.26 -36.34 -15.05
N LEU A 16 17.41 -36.45 -14.36
CA LEU A 16 17.66 -35.73 -13.10
C LEU A 16 17.69 -34.22 -13.29
N THR A 17 18.39 -33.74 -14.31
CA THR A 17 18.43 -32.29 -14.63
C THR A 17 17.07 -31.75 -15.00
N THR A 18 16.28 -32.46 -15.81
CA THR A 18 14.93 -32.08 -16.19
C THR A 18 14.01 -32.01 -14.95
N TYR A 19 14.10 -32.99 -14.04
CA TYR A 19 13.36 -32.99 -12.79
C TYR A 19 13.73 -31.80 -11.89
N LEU A 20 15.03 -31.48 -11.76
CA LEU A 20 15.47 -30.35 -10.96
C LEU A 20 14.99 -29.00 -11.54
N ILE A 21 15.08 -28.84 -12.87
CA ILE A 21 14.57 -27.64 -13.55
C ILE A 21 13.06 -27.49 -13.31
N TRP A 22 12.29 -28.56 -13.52
CA TRP A 22 10.85 -28.56 -13.28
C TRP A 22 10.51 -28.19 -11.83
N ARG A 23 11.21 -28.77 -10.85
CA ARG A 23 11.01 -28.47 -9.42
C ARG A 23 11.25 -27.01 -9.10
N VAL A 24 12.34 -26.41 -9.65
CA VAL A 24 12.64 -24.99 -9.44
C VAL A 24 11.57 -24.09 -10.08
N GLN A 25 11.13 -24.42 -11.30
CA GLN A 25 10.07 -23.67 -11.98
C GLN A 25 8.75 -23.75 -11.21
N TYR A 26 8.35 -24.93 -10.78
CA TYR A 26 7.14 -25.11 -9.98
C TYR A 26 7.16 -24.29 -8.68
N GLN A 27 8.29 -24.26 -7.98
CA GLN A 27 8.42 -23.43 -6.77
C GLN A 27 8.32 -21.93 -7.08
N LYS A 28 8.95 -21.48 -8.16
CA LYS A 28 8.85 -20.07 -8.61
C LYS A 28 7.42 -19.68 -8.99
N GLU A 29 6.71 -20.52 -9.70
CA GLU A 29 5.31 -20.26 -10.06
C GLU A 29 4.42 -20.18 -8.81
N LYS A 30 4.59 -21.09 -7.88
CA LYS A 30 3.85 -21.08 -6.61
C LYS A 30 4.11 -19.79 -5.80
N LEU A 31 5.38 -19.37 -5.71
CA LEU A 31 5.74 -18.10 -5.05
C LEU A 31 5.11 -16.91 -5.76
N LYS A 32 5.14 -16.87 -7.09
CA LYS A 32 4.53 -15.79 -7.89
C LYS A 32 3.02 -15.70 -7.68
N ILE A 33 2.33 -16.82 -7.55
CA ILE A 33 0.88 -16.84 -7.24
C ILE A 33 0.62 -16.22 -5.87
N ILE A 34 1.41 -16.59 -4.85
CA ILE A 34 1.28 -16.04 -3.49
C ILE A 34 1.58 -14.53 -3.48
N GLU A 35 2.64 -14.10 -4.16
CA GLU A 35 3.00 -12.68 -4.29
C GLU A 35 1.89 -11.87 -4.96
N ASN A 36 1.30 -12.40 -6.04
CA ASN A 36 0.19 -11.74 -6.72
C ASN A 36 -1.04 -11.61 -5.81
N GLN A 37 -1.41 -12.68 -5.10
CA GLN A 37 -2.53 -12.64 -4.16
C GLN A 37 -2.31 -11.63 -3.02
N LEU A 38 -1.10 -11.56 -2.50
CA LEU A 38 -0.73 -10.58 -1.48
C LEU A 38 -0.80 -9.15 -2.04
N SER A 39 -0.31 -8.94 -3.26
CA SER A 39 -0.37 -7.65 -3.95
C SER A 39 -1.81 -7.18 -4.15
N ASP A 40 -2.72 -8.06 -4.57
CA ASP A 40 -4.14 -7.74 -4.73
C ASP A 40 -4.81 -7.34 -3.41
N LYS A 41 -4.46 -8.03 -2.31
CA LYS A 41 -4.96 -7.69 -0.97
C LYS A 41 -4.45 -6.33 -0.51
N LYS A 42 -3.15 -6.07 -0.68
CA LYS A 42 -2.53 -4.78 -0.39
C LYS A 42 -3.17 -3.65 -1.21
N TYR A 43 -3.35 -3.87 -2.51
CA TYR A 43 -3.97 -2.88 -3.39
C TYR A 43 -5.37 -2.48 -2.90
N LYS A 44 -6.23 -3.45 -2.60
CA LYS A 44 -7.58 -3.19 -2.08
C LYS A 44 -7.55 -2.41 -0.77
N MET A 45 -6.75 -2.84 0.18
CA MET A 45 -6.58 -2.20 1.48
C MET A 45 -6.11 -0.74 1.34
N TYR A 46 -5.08 -0.50 0.52
CA TYR A 46 -4.55 0.84 0.32
C TYR A 46 -5.50 1.74 -0.48
N SER A 47 -6.26 1.18 -1.41
CA SER A 47 -7.31 1.91 -2.13
C SER A 47 -8.41 2.35 -1.16
N GLU A 48 -8.87 1.48 -0.27
CA GLU A 48 -9.86 1.84 0.76
C GLU A 48 -9.36 2.92 1.72
N LEU A 49 -8.08 2.88 2.10
CA LEU A 49 -7.46 3.94 2.90
C LEU A 49 -7.49 5.30 2.20
N ILE A 50 -7.26 5.32 0.88
CA ILE A 50 -7.34 6.55 0.08
C ILE A 50 -8.79 6.99 -0.07
N TYR A 51 -9.69 6.09 -0.42
CA TYR A 51 -11.11 6.41 -0.62
C TYR A 51 -11.78 6.98 0.63
N ILE A 52 -11.56 6.38 1.81
CA ILE A 52 -12.16 6.91 3.04
C ILE A 52 -11.68 8.34 3.33
N PHE A 53 -10.42 8.65 3.06
CA PHE A 53 -9.89 9.99 3.25
C PHE A 53 -10.51 10.99 2.25
N PHE A 54 -10.65 10.61 0.99
CA PHE A 54 -11.35 11.41 -0.02
C PHE A 54 -12.82 11.64 0.36
N ASP A 55 -13.52 10.60 0.77
CA ASP A 55 -14.94 10.69 1.14
C ASP A 55 -15.14 11.61 2.34
N ILE A 56 -14.23 11.62 3.32
CA ILE A 56 -14.27 12.55 4.45
C ILE A 56 -14.02 13.99 3.97
N VAL A 57 -12.95 14.22 3.20
CA VAL A 57 -12.54 15.58 2.79
C VAL A 57 -13.48 16.19 1.75
N LEU A 58 -13.88 15.40 0.73
CA LEU A 58 -14.77 15.88 -0.32
C LEU A 58 -16.24 15.79 0.06
N GLY A 59 -16.63 14.80 0.87
CA GLY A 59 -17.99 14.66 1.37
C GLY A 59 -18.44 15.89 2.14
N ALA A 60 -17.57 16.43 2.98
CA ALA A 60 -17.80 17.69 3.68
C ALA A 60 -18.01 18.89 2.72
N LYS A 61 -17.25 18.94 1.59
CA LYS A 61 -17.42 19.99 0.56
C LYS A 61 -18.71 19.86 -0.25
N LEU A 62 -19.20 18.63 -0.45
CA LEU A 62 -20.37 18.32 -1.27
C LEU A 62 -21.68 18.20 -0.47
N GLY A 63 -21.61 18.34 0.87
CA GLY A 63 -22.76 18.14 1.75
C GLY A 63 -23.21 16.66 1.82
N GLN A 64 -22.34 15.72 1.51
CA GLN A 64 -22.54 14.27 1.58
C GLN A 64 -21.60 13.68 2.63
N GLU A 65 -21.80 14.09 3.87
CA GLU A 65 -20.97 13.63 4.99
C GLU A 65 -21.26 12.16 5.31
N LEU A 66 -20.19 11.37 5.44
CA LEU A 66 -20.29 10.02 5.98
C LEU A 66 -20.66 10.08 7.46
N THR A 67 -21.49 9.14 7.88
CA THR A 67 -21.79 8.99 9.31
C THR A 67 -20.59 8.48 10.08
N ASN A 68 -20.47 8.83 11.35
CA ASN A 68 -19.40 8.33 12.23
C ASN A 68 -19.38 6.79 12.28
N GLU A 69 -20.54 6.15 12.18
CA GLU A 69 -20.64 4.69 12.17
C GLU A 69 -20.03 4.08 10.88
N GLU A 70 -20.29 4.68 9.73
CA GLU A 70 -19.72 4.24 8.44
C GLU A 70 -18.21 4.43 8.41
N ILE A 71 -17.71 5.59 8.87
CA ILE A 71 -16.29 5.86 9.00
C ILE A 71 -15.64 4.82 9.90
N LEU A 72 -16.21 4.56 11.07
CA LEU A 72 -15.66 3.59 12.02
C LEU A 72 -15.64 2.17 11.46
N LYS A 73 -16.69 1.72 10.81
CA LYS A 73 -16.75 0.41 10.15
C LYS A 73 -15.64 0.25 9.10
N ARG A 74 -15.44 1.25 8.26
CA ARG A 74 -14.40 1.23 7.22
C ARG A 74 -13.00 1.25 7.84
N ILE A 75 -12.75 2.07 8.85
CA ILE A 75 -11.48 2.09 9.58
C ILE A 75 -11.18 0.74 10.23
N ILE A 76 -12.17 0.09 10.86
CA ILE A 76 -11.98 -1.24 11.46
C ILE A 76 -11.62 -2.28 10.40
N ALA A 77 -12.26 -2.24 9.23
CA ALA A 77 -11.91 -3.14 8.12
C ALA A 77 -10.46 -2.91 7.64
N ILE A 78 -10.08 -1.64 7.42
CA ILE A 78 -8.72 -1.27 7.04
C ILE A 78 -7.70 -1.71 8.11
N LYS A 79 -8.00 -1.55 9.41
CA LYS A 79 -7.12 -1.98 10.51
C LYS A 79 -6.83 -3.48 10.48
N LYS A 80 -7.84 -4.31 10.21
CA LYS A 80 -7.67 -5.77 10.10
C LYS A 80 -6.74 -6.14 8.94
N ASP A 81 -6.99 -5.56 7.78
CA ASP A 81 -6.19 -5.83 6.59
C ASP A 81 -4.77 -5.25 6.72
N MET A 82 -4.61 -4.08 7.34
CA MET A 82 -3.33 -3.45 7.61
C MET A 82 -2.47 -4.34 8.52
N TYR A 83 -3.06 -4.93 9.56
CA TYR A 83 -2.36 -5.85 10.44
C TYR A 83 -1.88 -7.12 9.73
N LEU A 84 -2.66 -7.63 8.75
CA LEU A 84 -2.36 -8.88 8.05
C LEU A 84 -1.41 -8.71 6.87
N TYR A 85 -1.49 -7.59 6.15
CA TYR A 85 -0.87 -7.47 4.82
C TYR A 85 0.16 -6.35 4.70
N ALA A 86 0.12 -5.34 5.56
CA ALA A 86 1.06 -4.22 5.46
C ALA A 86 2.44 -4.57 6.07
N PRO A 87 3.53 -4.04 5.50
CA PRO A 87 4.83 -4.06 6.17
C PRO A 87 4.78 -3.30 7.49
N ASP A 88 5.64 -3.69 8.45
CA ASP A 88 5.72 -3.08 9.77
C ASP A 88 5.81 -1.55 9.77
N ILE A 89 6.59 -1.00 8.84
CA ILE A 89 6.78 0.45 8.76
C ILE A 89 5.49 1.18 8.36
N VAL A 90 4.70 0.61 7.44
CA VAL A 90 3.39 1.15 7.03
C VAL A 90 2.39 1.00 8.16
N PHE A 91 2.35 -0.18 8.80
CA PHE A 91 1.47 -0.46 9.93
C PHE A 91 1.71 0.52 11.09
N ARG A 92 2.97 0.76 11.46
CA ARG A 92 3.31 1.73 12.54
C ARG A 92 2.88 3.13 12.17
N GLN A 93 3.18 3.61 10.96
CA GLN A 93 2.78 4.95 10.52
C GLN A 93 1.25 5.11 10.46
N PHE A 94 0.53 4.06 10.06
CA PHE A 94 -0.93 4.04 10.09
C PHE A 94 -1.48 4.14 11.52
N THR A 95 -0.86 3.42 12.46
CA THR A 95 -1.24 3.47 13.88
C THR A 95 -0.99 4.86 14.47
N GLU A 96 0.17 5.47 14.21
CA GLU A 96 0.49 6.83 14.64
C GLU A 96 -0.50 7.86 14.06
N TRP A 97 -0.81 7.77 12.77
CA TRP A 97 -1.80 8.63 12.16
C TRP A 97 -3.17 8.52 12.85
N LEU A 98 -3.65 7.30 13.13
CA LEU A 98 -4.94 7.10 13.81
C LEU A 98 -4.95 7.62 15.26
N LEU A 99 -3.84 7.45 15.99
CA LEU A 99 -3.72 7.98 17.35
C LEU A 99 -3.76 9.51 17.35
N ASN A 100 -3.08 10.13 16.39
CA ASN A 100 -3.04 11.58 16.26
C ASN A 100 -4.37 12.17 15.81
N LEU A 101 -5.23 11.44 15.07
CA LEU A 101 -6.58 11.90 14.71
C LEU A 101 -7.46 12.21 15.94
N ASN A 102 -7.20 11.54 17.07
CA ASN A 102 -7.95 11.79 18.31
C ASN A 102 -7.42 13.02 19.09
N ASN A 103 -6.24 13.52 18.74
CA ASN A 103 -5.64 14.69 19.34
C ASN A 103 -6.01 15.93 18.50
N HIS A 104 -7.08 16.61 18.86
CA HIS A 104 -7.74 17.67 18.07
C HIS A 104 -6.93 18.94 17.79
N GLU A 105 -5.64 19.00 18.13
CA GLU A 105 -4.93 20.27 18.24
C GLU A 105 -4.39 20.85 16.93
N ASN A 106 -4.22 20.09 15.83
CA ASN A 106 -3.68 20.71 14.60
C ASN A 106 -3.95 19.90 13.33
N MET A 107 -4.83 20.40 12.47
CA MET A 107 -5.17 19.82 11.16
C MET A 107 -3.91 19.62 10.29
N THR A 108 -2.93 20.51 10.40
CA THR A 108 -1.65 20.43 9.68
C THR A 108 -0.87 19.16 10.01
N HIS A 109 -0.87 18.74 11.29
CA HIS A 109 -0.22 17.49 11.71
C HIS A 109 -0.90 16.26 11.10
N HIS A 110 -2.24 16.24 11.05
CA HIS A 110 -2.99 15.13 10.46
C HIS A 110 -2.66 14.94 8.98
N PHE A 111 -2.60 16.03 8.22
CA PHE A 111 -2.20 15.99 6.82
C PHE A 111 -0.76 15.53 6.63
N ASN A 112 0.18 15.99 7.47
CA ASN A 112 1.57 15.55 7.42
C ASN A 112 1.72 14.05 7.69
N ASP A 113 1.05 13.54 8.70
CA ASP A 113 1.14 12.12 9.05
C ASP A 113 0.46 11.24 8.00
N TYR A 114 -0.64 11.71 7.43
CA TYR A 114 -1.27 11.04 6.30
C TYR A 114 -0.39 11.08 5.03
N TYR A 115 0.24 12.20 4.73
CA TYR A 115 1.21 12.29 3.63
C TYR A 115 2.38 11.30 3.81
N LYS A 116 2.96 11.20 5.01
CA LYS A 116 3.99 10.21 5.33
C LYS A 116 3.49 8.78 5.09
N LEU A 117 2.29 8.48 5.58
CA LEU A 117 1.65 7.18 5.40
C LEU A 117 1.49 6.84 3.91
N ILE A 118 0.91 7.75 3.11
CA ILE A 118 0.71 7.51 1.67
C ILE A 118 2.05 7.39 0.93
N THR A 119 3.07 8.12 1.35
CA THR A 119 4.42 7.98 0.78
C THR A 119 5.00 6.58 1.03
N LEU A 120 4.80 6.01 2.22
CA LEU A 120 5.22 4.64 2.54
C LEU A 120 4.40 3.61 1.77
N VAL A 121 3.09 3.80 1.68
CA VAL A 121 2.18 2.97 0.86
C VAL A 121 2.64 2.94 -0.60
N ARG A 122 2.95 4.10 -1.20
CA ARG A 122 3.45 4.17 -2.57
C ARG A 122 4.76 3.42 -2.76
N LYS A 123 5.68 3.51 -1.80
CA LYS A 123 6.94 2.77 -1.83
C LYS A 123 6.72 1.26 -1.75
N ASP A 124 5.82 0.80 -0.88
CA ASP A 124 5.47 -0.62 -0.75
C ASP A 124 4.80 -1.18 -2.02
N MET A 125 4.04 -0.33 -2.73
CA MET A 125 3.43 -0.67 -4.03
C MET A 125 4.39 -0.52 -5.23
N GLY A 126 5.70 -0.39 -4.99
CA GLY A 126 6.72 -0.39 -6.03
C GLY A 126 7.16 1.01 -6.52
N ASN A 127 6.54 2.10 -6.06
CA ASN A 127 6.96 3.46 -6.39
C ASN A 127 8.12 3.94 -5.51
N THR A 128 9.23 3.21 -5.51
CA THR A 128 10.36 3.44 -4.59
C THR A 128 11.04 4.79 -4.78
N LYS A 129 10.96 5.37 -5.98
CA LYS A 129 11.55 6.66 -6.36
C LYS A 129 10.51 7.77 -6.48
N THR A 130 9.47 7.76 -5.65
CA THR A 130 8.46 8.83 -5.68
C THR A 130 9.09 10.19 -5.35
N THR A 131 8.82 11.18 -6.18
CA THR A 131 9.23 12.58 -6.01
C THR A 131 8.07 13.50 -5.67
N ILE A 132 6.88 12.93 -5.42
CA ILE A 132 5.70 13.70 -5.02
C ILE A 132 6.01 14.40 -3.70
N SER A 133 6.01 15.73 -3.75
CA SER A 133 6.21 16.55 -2.58
C SER A 133 4.95 16.63 -1.72
N ARG A 134 5.10 17.14 -0.52
CA ARG A 134 3.98 17.44 0.37
C ARG A 134 3.02 18.48 -0.24
N ASP A 135 3.57 19.46 -0.96
CA ASP A 135 2.79 20.48 -1.66
C ASP A 135 1.98 19.88 -2.82
N ASP A 136 2.56 18.98 -3.61
CA ASP A 136 1.83 18.25 -4.66
C ASP A 136 0.66 17.44 -4.08
N PHE A 137 0.90 16.78 -2.95
CA PHE A 137 -0.11 16.02 -2.25
C PHE A 137 -1.28 16.90 -1.78
N MET A 138 -0.99 18.06 -1.17
CA MET A 138 -2.02 18.99 -0.72
C MET A 138 -2.81 19.60 -1.87
N LEU A 139 -2.12 20.00 -2.96
CA LEU A 139 -2.78 20.50 -4.17
C LEU A 139 -3.72 19.46 -4.81
N PHE A 140 -3.33 18.20 -4.78
CA PHE A 140 -4.17 17.11 -5.28
C PHE A 140 -5.49 16.99 -4.51
N TYR A 141 -5.47 17.16 -3.18
CA TYR A 141 -6.68 17.11 -2.36
C TYR A 141 -7.50 18.40 -2.41
N MET A 142 -6.87 19.56 -2.42
CA MET A 142 -7.58 20.83 -2.43
C MET A 142 -8.16 21.18 -3.81
N GLN A 143 -7.51 20.74 -4.89
CA GLN A 143 -7.91 20.99 -6.29
C GLN A 143 -8.01 22.47 -6.66
N ASN A 144 -7.53 23.38 -5.79
CA ASN A 144 -7.60 24.82 -5.96
C ASN A 144 -6.32 25.47 -5.42
N ARG A 145 -5.55 26.13 -6.31
CA ARG A 145 -4.28 26.76 -5.97
C ARG A 145 -4.43 27.98 -5.04
N GLU A 146 -5.49 28.75 -5.19
CA GLU A 146 -5.73 29.92 -4.34
C GLU A 146 -6.16 29.51 -2.94
N GLU A 147 -7.01 28.50 -2.84
CA GLU A 147 -7.38 27.88 -1.56
C GLU A 147 -6.14 27.30 -0.86
N TYR A 148 -5.25 26.63 -1.59
CA TYR A 148 -4.01 26.12 -1.06
C TYR A 148 -3.05 27.21 -0.55
N LYS A 149 -2.92 28.34 -1.27
CA LYS A 149 -2.11 29.49 -0.82
C LYS A 149 -2.65 30.06 0.50
N LYS A 150 -3.97 30.25 0.61
CA LYS A 150 -4.62 30.69 1.86
C LYS A 150 -4.33 29.71 2.99
N PHE A 151 -4.54 28.42 2.75
CA PHE A 151 -4.24 27.38 3.74
C PHE A 151 -2.78 27.43 4.23
N LYS A 152 -1.80 27.61 3.32
CA LYS A 152 -0.38 27.76 3.69
C LYS A 152 -0.14 28.91 4.66
N ILE A 153 -0.75 30.07 4.39
CA ILE A 153 -0.60 31.26 5.24
C ILE A 153 -1.26 31.05 6.61
N GLU A 154 -2.51 30.57 6.62
CA GLU A 154 -3.31 30.40 7.84
C GLU A 154 -2.72 29.35 8.78
N ASN A 155 -2.07 28.32 8.26
CA ASN A 155 -1.56 27.19 9.01
C ASN A 155 -0.03 27.18 9.17
N ASN A 156 0.69 28.23 8.75
CA ASN A 156 2.17 28.28 8.75
C ASN A 156 2.79 27.03 8.09
N TRP A 157 2.23 26.63 6.95
CA TRP A 157 2.63 25.43 6.22
C TRP A 157 3.86 25.72 5.35
N ASN A 158 5.06 25.41 5.87
CA ASN A 158 6.36 25.58 5.20
C ASN A 158 6.95 24.27 4.70
#